data_4cb3b70b1e48245b700bbab7925f72ed
#
_entry.id   4cb3b70b1e48245b700bbab7925f72ed
#
_cell.length_a   1.000
_cell.length_b   1.000
_cell.length_c   1.000
_cell.angle_alpha   90.00
_cell.angle_beta   90.00
_cell.angle_gamma   90.00
#
_symmetry.space_group_name_H-M   'P 1'
#
loop_
_entity.id
_entity.type
_entity.pdbx_description
1 polymer ?
#
loop_
_entity_poly.entity_id
_entity_poly.type
_entity_poly.pdbx_seq_one_letter_code
_entity_poly.pdbx_strand_id
1 'polypeptide(L)'
;MIPTLVNNPLFRGITPEKLLADLEEISFHTRSYKKGEILARQGDVCNRLVILTKGSVRGEMIDYSGRLIKVEDITAPRAIAPLFLFGEQNRYPVEVTANEPTEVIELPKPSVLSLFRKNEQFLENYMNLSANYARTLSDKLFFMSFKTIRQKLASYLLRLYKQQQQTHICLLYTSPSP
;
A
#
# COMPACT_ATOMS: atom_id res chain seq x y z
N MET A 1 -19.30 0.29 -3.72
CA MET A 1 -18.17 1.23 -3.80
C MET A 1 -17.92 1.92 -2.47
N ILE A 2 -18.78 2.82 -2.00
CA ILE A 2 -18.58 3.57 -0.74
C ILE A 2 -18.30 2.67 0.49
N PRO A 3 -19.10 1.59 0.75
CA PRO A 3 -18.82 0.70 1.89
C PRO A 3 -17.42 0.07 1.87
N THR A 4 -16.86 -0.16 0.70
CA THR A 4 -15.51 -0.70 0.54
C THR A 4 -14.45 0.38 0.82
N LEU A 5 -14.67 1.62 0.34
CA LEU A 5 -13.74 2.73 0.54
C LEU A 5 -13.61 3.12 2.02
N VAL A 6 -14.70 3.12 2.78
CA VAL A 6 -14.68 3.43 4.23
C VAL A 6 -13.72 2.51 5.00
N ASN A 7 -13.54 1.28 4.54
CA ASN A 7 -12.62 0.32 5.15
C ASN A 7 -11.16 0.52 4.70
N ASN A 8 -10.88 1.42 3.76
CA ASN A 8 -9.52 1.74 3.35
C ASN A 8 -8.85 2.65 4.40
N PRO A 9 -7.58 2.40 4.76
CA PRO A 9 -6.86 3.21 5.76
C PRO A 9 -6.86 4.73 5.46
N LEU A 10 -6.91 5.13 4.19
CA LEU A 10 -6.95 6.54 3.79
C LEU A 10 -8.25 7.25 4.18
N PHE A 11 -9.34 6.51 4.35
CA PHE A 11 -10.66 7.07 4.71
C PHE A 11 -11.08 6.72 6.14
N ARG A 12 -10.16 6.23 6.97
CA ARG A 12 -10.44 5.92 8.37
C ARG A 12 -10.94 7.16 9.11
N GLY A 13 -12.06 7.02 9.84
CA GLY A 13 -12.67 8.12 10.61
C GLY A 13 -13.51 9.10 9.79
N ILE A 14 -13.61 8.89 8.46
CA ILE A 14 -14.49 9.68 7.58
C ILE A 14 -15.83 8.95 7.46
N THR A 15 -16.94 9.64 7.73
CA THR A 15 -18.27 9.03 7.60
C THR A 15 -18.63 8.78 6.14
N PRO A 16 -19.46 7.78 5.84
CA PRO A 16 -19.88 7.47 4.46
C PRO A 16 -20.52 8.67 3.74
N GLU A 17 -21.29 9.48 4.46
CA GLU A 17 -21.98 10.67 3.94
C GLU A 17 -20.96 11.75 3.56
N LYS A 18 -19.96 11.99 4.44
CA LYS A 18 -18.89 12.95 4.17
C LYS A 18 -18.02 12.49 3.00
N LEU A 19 -17.69 11.20 2.95
CA LEU A 19 -16.92 10.63 1.85
C LEU A 19 -17.67 10.76 0.52
N LEU A 20 -18.98 10.52 0.49
CA LEU A 20 -19.80 10.69 -0.70
C LEU A 20 -19.77 12.14 -1.17
N ALA A 21 -20.03 13.10 -0.29
CA ALA A 21 -20.00 14.52 -0.60
C ALA A 21 -18.61 14.96 -1.12
N ASP A 22 -17.52 14.50 -0.51
CA ASP A 22 -16.17 14.81 -0.94
C ASP A 22 -15.87 14.25 -2.36
N LEU A 23 -16.39 13.05 -2.67
CA LEU A 23 -16.20 12.42 -3.98
C LEU A 23 -17.04 13.05 -5.09
N GLU A 24 -18.23 13.55 -4.78
CA GLU A 24 -19.08 14.27 -5.76
C GLU A 24 -18.44 15.55 -6.27
N GLU A 25 -17.55 16.15 -5.49
CA GLU A 25 -16.88 17.42 -5.83
C GLU A 25 -15.54 17.26 -6.56
N ILE A 26 -15.09 16.02 -6.79
CA ILE A 26 -13.81 15.75 -7.43
C ILE A 26 -13.98 14.79 -8.62
N SER A 27 -13.05 14.88 -9.56
CA SER A 27 -13.01 13.92 -10.66
C SER A 27 -12.33 12.63 -10.22
N PHE A 28 -12.96 11.50 -10.52
CA PHE A 28 -12.37 10.18 -10.40
C PHE A 28 -12.86 9.26 -11.51
N HIS A 29 -12.15 8.17 -11.75
CA HIS A 29 -12.52 7.15 -12.72
C HIS A 29 -12.57 5.77 -12.05
N THR A 30 -13.47 4.93 -12.51
CA THR A 30 -13.49 3.52 -12.15
C THR A 30 -12.96 2.70 -13.32
N ARG A 31 -12.14 1.69 -13.02
CA ARG A 31 -11.65 0.73 -14.02
C ARG A 31 -11.75 -0.69 -13.50
N SER A 32 -11.92 -1.61 -14.44
CA SER A 32 -11.92 -3.04 -14.16
C SER A 32 -10.80 -3.69 -14.97
N TYR A 33 -10.12 -4.65 -14.35
CA TYR A 33 -9.03 -5.40 -14.94
C TYR A 33 -9.32 -6.90 -14.83
N LYS A 34 -9.01 -7.64 -15.88
CA LYS A 34 -9.05 -9.10 -15.88
C LYS A 34 -7.80 -9.64 -15.19
N LYS A 35 -7.87 -10.90 -14.75
CA LYS A 35 -6.67 -11.60 -14.26
C LYS A 35 -5.54 -11.54 -15.27
N GLY A 36 -4.36 -11.15 -14.81
CA GLY A 36 -3.14 -11.03 -15.62
C GLY A 36 -3.00 -9.68 -16.36
N GLU A 37 -3.99 -8.79 -16.32
CA GLU A 37 -3.85 -7.46 -16.90
C GLU A 37 -2.96 -6.55 -16.04
N ILE A 38 -2.15 -5.74 -16.70
CA ILE A 38 -1.21 -4.80 -16.07
C ILE A 38 -1.93 -3.49 -15.78
N LEU A 39 -1.91 -3.07 -14.53
CA LEU A 39 -2.47 -1.79 -14.06
C LEU A 39 -1.46 -0.64 -14.23
N ALA A 40 -0.18 -0.92 -13.97
CA ALA A 40 0.91 0.03 -14.12
C ALA A 40 2.22 -0.73 -14.37
N ARG A 41 3.09 -0.19 -15.21
CA ARG A 41 4.43 -0.75 -15.44
C ARG A 41 5.47 -0.09 -14.55
N GLN A 42 6.52 -0.82 -14.23
CA GLN A 42 7.68 -0.23 -13.56
C GLN A 42 8.21 0.96 -14.36
N GLY A 43 8.42 2.10 -13.70
CA GLY A 43 8.89 3.33 -14.32
C GLY A 43 7.82 4.22 -14.91
N ASP A 44 6.57 3.77 -15.04
CA ASP A 44 5.45 4.63 -15.46
C ASP A 44 5.26 5.79 -14.48
N VAL A 45 4.79 6.93 -14.98
CA VAL A 45 4.50 8.10 -14.14
C VAL A 45 3.30 7.81 -13.24
N CYS A 46 3.50 7.97 -11.92
CA CYS A 46 2.44 7.84 -10.92
C CYS A 46 1.74 9.20 -10.72
N ASN A 47 0.74 9.49 -11.55
CA ASN A 47 0.01 10.77 -11.56
C ASN A 47 -1.42 10.67 -11.00
N ARG A 48 -1.79 9.51 -10.46
CA ARG A 48 -3.09 9.22 -9.87
C ARG A 48 -2.95 8.29 -8.67
N LEU A 49 -3.78 8.47 -7.68
CA LEU A 49 -3.97 7.54 -6.57
C LEU A 49 -4.90 6.43 -7.04
N VAL A 50 -4.43 5.21 -7.04
CA VAL A 50 -5.21 4.03 -7.41
C VAL A 50 -5.60 3.28 -6.15
N ILE A 51 -6.90 3.04 -5.95
CA ILE A 51 -7.45 2.35 -4.79
C ILE A 51 -8.19 1.10 -5.26
N LEU A 52 -7.77 -0.05 -4.79
CA LEU A 52 -8.48 -1.31 -5.01
C LEU A 52 -9.82 -1.28 -4.28
N THR A 53 -10.91 -1.56 -4.99
CA THR A 53 -12.25 -1.71 -4.41
C THR A 53 -12.70 -3.17 -4.38
N LYS A 54 -12.13 -4.00 -5.27
CA LYS A 54 -12.37 -5.45 -5.32
C LYS A 54 -11.17 -6.16 -5.92
N GLY A 55 -10.95 -7.40 -5.49
CA GLY A 55 -9.88 -8.25 -6.01
C GLY A 55 -8.52 -7.98 -5.37
N SER A 56 -7.48 -8.41 -6.05
CA SER A 56 -6.10 -8.32 -5.59
C SER A 56 -5.12 -8.14 -6.75
N VAL A 57 -4.01 -7.50 -6.45
CA VAL A 57 -2.90 -7.31 -7.40
C VAL A 57 -1.59 -7.73 -6.76
N ARG A 58 -0.59 -8.03 -7.58
CA ARG A 58 0.79 -8.23 -7.16
C ARG A 58 1.68 -7.16 -7.73
N GLY A 59 2.64 -6.73 -6.92
CA GLY A 59 3.75 -5.88 -7.33
C GLY A 59 4.99 -6.72 -7.61
N GLU A 60 5.55 -6.62 -8.80
CA GLU A 60 6.71 -7.38 -9.27
C GLU A 60 7.76 -6.45 -9.87
N MET A 61 9.04 -6.76 -9.68
CA MET A 61 10.14 -6.08 -10.35
C MET A 61 11.06 -7.08 -11.03
N ILE A 62 11.71 -6.64 -12.08
CA ILE A 62 12.74 -7.44 -12.76
C ILE A 62 14.09 -6.97 -12.23
N ASP A 63 14.88 -7.89 -11.69
CA ASP A 63 16.26 -7.61 -11.27
C ASP A 63 17.20 -7.49 -12.47
N TYR A 64 18.45 -7.07 -12.22
CA TYR A 64 19.48 -6.92 -13.27
C TYR A 64 19.84 -8.22 -13.96
N SER A 65 19.49 -9.38 -13.38
CA SER A 65 19.69 -10.71 -13.97
C SER A 65 18.48 -11.16 -14.82
N GLY A 66 17.44 -10.35 -14.92
CA GLY A 66 16.20 -10.67 -15.61
C GLY A 66 15.23 -11.54 -14.80
N ARG A 67 15.50 -11.79 -13.50
CA ARG A 67 14.59 -12.54 -12.63
C ARG A 67 13.47 -11.67 -12.14
N LEU A 68 12.28 -12.23 -12.13
CA LEU A 68 11.09 -11.61 -11.60
C LEU A 68 11.09 -11.78 -10.07
N ILE A 69 11.09 -10.66 -9.37
CA ILE A 69 11.03 -10.60 -7.91
C ILE A 69 9.64 -10.09 -7.52
N LYS A 70 8.86 -10.95 -6.87
CA LYS A 70 7.59 -10.55 -6.26
C LYS A 70 7.88 -9.73 -5.01
N VAL A 71 7.33 -8.52 -4.97
CA VAL A 71 7.54 -7.58 -3.86
C VAL A 71 6.43 -7.72 -2.82
N GLU A 72 5.16 -7.67 -3.27
CA GLU A 72 4.01 -7.78 -2.38
C GLU A 72 2.72 -8.17 -3.14
N ASP A 73 1.76 -8.72 -2.40
CA ASP A 73 0.36 -8.80 -2.82
C ASP A 73 -0.45 -7.72 -2.09
N ILE A 74 -1.31 -7.05 -2.83
CA ILE A 74 -2.20 -6.01 -2.31
C ILE A 74 -3.63 -6.46 -2.57
N THR A 75 -4.42 -6.57 -1.50
CA THR A 75 -5.84 -6.97 -1.57
C THR A 75 -6.74 -5.79 -1.22
N ALA A 76 -7.88 -5.70 -1.86
CA ALA A 76 -8.87 -4.66 -1.55
C ALA A 76 -9.34 -4.74 -0.06
N PRO A 77 -9.66 -3.60 0.56
CA PRO A 77 -9.56 -2.23 0.06
C PRO A 77 -8.22 -1.56 0.43
N ARG A 78 -7.31 -1.45 -0.50
CA ARG A 78 -6.00 -0.80 -0.26
C ARG A 78 -5.59 0.09 -1.43
N ALA A 79 -4.79 1.11 -1.15
CA ALA A 79 -4.19 1.96 -2.18
C ALA A 79 -2.92 1.30 -2.74
N ILE A 80 -2.72 1.43 -4.05
CA ILE A 80 -1.53 0.97 -4.77
C ILE A 80 -0.52 2.11 -4.81
N ALA A 81 0.69 1.85 -4.37
CA ALA A 81 1.83 2.77 -4.46
C ALA A 81 1.54 4.24 -4.07
N PRO A 82 0.75 4.51 -2.99
CA PRO A 82 0.31 5.87 -2.66
C PRO A 82 1.48 6.83 -2.39
N LEU A 83 2.62 6.33 -1.92
CA LEU A 83 3.81 7.12 -1.61
C LEU A 83 4.47 7.72 -2.85
N PHE A 84 4.26 7.09 -4.02
CA PHE A 84 4.91 7.50 -5.27
C PHE A 84 4.07 8.50 -6.07
N LEU A 85 2.90 8.91 -5.55
CA LEU A 85 2.07 9.96 -6.15
C LEU A 85 2.75 11.34 -6.10
N PHE A 86 3.53 11.57 -5.05
CA PHE A 86 4.26 12.82 -4.82
C PHE A 86 5.77 12.58 -4.88
N GLY A 87 6.54 13.66 -4.90
CA GLY A 87 7.98 13.65 -5.04
C GLY A 87 8.43 13.98 -6.46
N GLU A 88 9.72 14.23 -6.63
CA GLU A 88 10.31 14.62 -7.91
C GLU A 88 10.35 13.46 -8.91
N GLN A 89 10.55 12.24 -8.39
CA GLN A 89 10.58 11.00 -9.19
C GLN A 89 9.34 10.16 -8.92
N ASN A 90 8.18 10.71 -9.26
CA ASN A 90 6.89 10.06 -9.05
C ASN A 90 6.63 8.94 -10.09
N ARG A 91 7.33 7.82 -9.94
CA ARG A 91 7.22 6.65 -10.83
C ARG A 91 6.87 5.41 -10.05
N TYR A 92 6.13 4.50 -10.68
CA TYR A 92 5.86 3.19 -10.09
C TYR A 92 7.17 2.41 -9.91
N PRO A 93 7.50 1.95 -8.69
CA PRO A 93 8.74 1.22 -8.43
C PRO A 93 8.71 -0.21 -8.95
N VAL A 94 7.50 -0.74 -9.20
CA VAL A 94 7.24 -2.12 -9.61
C VAL A 94 6.16 -2.15 -10.69
N GLU A 95 6.12 -3.22 -11.47
CA GLU A 95 4.96 -3.55 -12.29
C GLU A 95 3.83 -4.06 -11.40
N VAL A 96 2.61 -3.64 -11.67
CA VAL A 96 1.41 -4.02 -10.91
C VAL A 96 0.48 -4.79 -11.82
N THR A 97 0.22 -6.05 -11.50
CA THR A 97 -0.60 -6.97 -12.29
C THR A 97 -1.75 -7.54 -11.46
N ALA A 98 -2.93 -7.65 -12.06
CA ALA A 98 -4.12 -8.23 -11.43
C ALA A 98 -3.96 -9.74 -11.23
N ASN A 99 -4.18 -10.22 -9.98
CA ASN A 99 -4.18 -11.66 -9.66
C ASN A 99 -5.50 -12.34 -10.04
N GLU A 100 -6.57 -11.55 -10.06
CA GLU A 100 -7.96 -11.98 -10.31
C GLU A 100 -8.74 -10.80 -10.92
N PRO A 101 -10.01 -10.96 -11.31
CA PRO A 101 -10.84 -9.83 -11.72
C PRO A 101 -10.85 -8.75 -10.65
N THR A 102 -10.35 -7.56 -10.99
CA THR A 102 -10.01 -6.48 -10.05
C THR A 102 -10.72 -5.20 -10.47
N GLU A 103 -11.29 -4.49 -9.49
CA GLU A 103 -11.89 -3.18 -9.68
C GLU A 103 -11.13 -2.13 -8.89
N VAL A 104 -10.91 -0.97 -9.50
CA VAL A 104 -10.17 0.15 -8.89
C VAL A 104 -10.90 1.47 -9.08
N ILE A 105 -10.60 2.40 -8.18
CA ILE A 105 -10.89 3.83 -8.35
C ILE A 105 -9.56 4.54 -8.56
N GLU A 106 -9.51 5.38 -9.57
CA GLU A 106 -8.37 6.23 -9.91
C GLU A 106 -8.72 7.68 -9.63
N LEU A 107 -8.00 8.30 -8.70
CA LEU A 107 -8.12 9.72 -8.38
C LEU A 107 -6.89 10.45 -8.96
N PRO A 108 -7.07 11.31 -9.96
CA PRO A 108 -5.99 12.17 -10.47
C PRO A 108 -5.33 12.98 -9.34
N LYS A 109 -4.03 13.23 -9.45
CA LYS A 109 -3.29 14.01 -8.45
C LYS A 109 -3.95 15.34 -8.05
N PRO A 110 -4.54 16.14 -8.98
CA PRO A 110 -5.30 17.35 -8.62
C PRO A 110 -6.51 17.07 -7.71
N SER A 111 -7.21 15.95 -7.94
CA SER A 111 -8.35 15.53 -7.10
C SER A 111 -7.89 15.17 -5.69
N VAL A 112 -6.76 14.47 -5.55
CA VAL A 112 -6.16 14.17 -4.25
C VAL A 112 -5.76 15.45 -3.51
N LEU A 113 -5.18 16.42 -4.21
CA LEU A 113 -4.85 17.73 -3.62
C LEU A 113 -6.09 18.50 -3.18
N SER A 114 -7.20 18.38 -3.94
CA SER A 114 -8.49 18.96 -3.54
C SER A 114 -9.02 18.30 -2.26
N LEU A 115 -8.93 16.97 -2.16
CA LEU A 115 -9.32 16.24 -0.94
C LEU A 115 -8.49 16.67 0.26
N PHE A 116 -7.18 16.87 0.12
CA PHE A 116 -6.33 17.37 1.21
C PHE A 116 -6.76 18.72 1.76
N ARG A 117 -7.26 19.61 0.89
CA ARG A 117 -7.72 20.94 1.32
C ARG A 117 -9.09 20.91 1.98
N LYS A 118 -9.94 19.94 1.63
CA LYS A 118 -11.34 19.86 2.07
C LYS A 118 -11.54 18.95 3.29
N ASN A 119 -10.65 17.99 3.46
CA ASN A 119 -10.79 16.93 4.46
C ASN A 119 -9.48 16.70 5.18
N GLU A 120 -9.35 17.32 6.35
CA GLU A 120 -8.16 17.20 7.19
C GLU A 120 -7.90 15.76 7.62
N GLN A 121 -8.97 14.98 7.90
CA GLN A 121 -8.83 13.58 8.27
C GLN A 121 -8.22 12.74 7.14
N PHE A 122 -8.60 13.02 5.89
CA PHE A 122 -7.99 12.35 4.73
C PHE A 122 -6.51 12.70 4.60
N LEU A 123 -6.16 13.98 4.79
CA LEU A 123 -4.76 14.43 4.79
C LEU A 123 -3.97 13.75 5.91
N GLU A 124 -4.49 13.76 7.14
CA GLU A 124 -3.84 13.12 8.28
C GLU A 124 -3.63 11.62 8.05
N ASN A 125 -4.64 10.92 7.54
CA ASN A 125 -4.54 9.50 7.21
C ASN A 125 -3.46 9.23 6.16
N TYR A 126 -3.35 10.09 5.14
CA TYR A 126 -2.33 9.98 4.11
C TYR A 126 -0.91 10.21 4.68
N MET A 127 -0.74 11.20 5.53
CA MET A 127 0.53 11.48 6.23
C MET A 127 0.92 10.32 7.15
N ASN A 128 -0.04 9.80 7.93
CA ASN A 128 0.17 8.64 8.79
C ASN A 128 0.55 7.39 7.99
N LEU A 129 -0.11 7.15 6.86
CA LEU A 129 0.25 6.06 5.95
C LEU A 129 1.69 6.20 5.48
N SER A 130 2.08 7.40 5.04
CA SER A 130 3.43 7.70 4.56
C SER A 130 4.49 7.51 5.66
N ALA A 131 4.23 8.03 6.85
CA ALA A 131 5.11 7.89 8.00
C ALA A 131 5.30 6.41 8.42
N ASN A 132 4.21 5.63 8.42
CA ASN A 132 4.27 4.21 8.75
C ASN A 132 5.07 3.40 7.72
N TYR A 133 4.98 3.73 6.44
CA TYR A 133 5.83 3.11 5.41
C TYR A 133 7.31 3.48 5.60
N ALA A 134 7.61 4.76 5.85
CA ALA A 134 8.98 5.20 6.11
C ALA A 134 9.57 4.48 7.33
N ARG A 135 8.81 4.34 8.41
CA ARG A 135 9.19 3.56 9.58
C ARG A 135 9.45 2.09 9.25
N THR A 136 8.55 1.46 8.51
CA THR A 136 8.71 0.06 8.09
C THR A 136 9.97 -0.15 7.27
N LEU A 137 10.28 0.80 6.36
CA LEU A 137 11.50 0.76 5.58
C LEU A 137 12.74 0.93 6.45
N SER A 138 12.72 1.89 7.39
CA SER A 138 13.79 2.09 8.37
C SER A 138 14.05 0.83 9.20
N ASP A 139 12.98 0.18 9.69
CA ASP A 139 13.08 -1.06 10.46
C ASP A 139 13.68 -2.20 9.61
N LYS A 140 13.30 -2.31 8.33
CA LYS A 140 13.89 -3.27 7.40
C LYS A 140 15.38 -3.01 7.17
N LEU A 141 15.78 -1.76 6.95
CA LEU A 141 17.18 -1.37 6.79
C LEU A 141 18.00 -1.68 8.05
N PHE A 142 17.45 -1.35 9.23
CA PHE A 142 18.09 -1.69 10.50
C PHE A 142 18.27 -3.20 10.64
N PHE A 143 17.23 -4.01 10.33
CA PHE A 143 17.33 -5.46 10.36
C PHE A 143 18.36 -6.01 9.37
N MET A 144 18.48 -5.41 8.19
CA MET A 144 19.47 -5.79 7.19
C MET A 144 20.91 -5.44 7.60
N SER A 145 21.09 -4.44 8.46
CA SER A 145 22.42 -4.04 8.97
C SER A 145 23.08 -5.10 9.86
N PHE A 146 22.31 -6.01 10.44
CA PHE A 146 22.87 -7.11 11.23
C PHE A 146 23.67 -8.07 10.34
N LYS A 147 24.95 -8.26 10.70
CA LYS A 147 25.88 -9.10 9.93
C LYS A 147 25.64 -10.60 10.11
N THR A 148 25.16 -11.02 11.29
CA THR A 148 25.03 -12.45 11.61
C THR A 148 23.58 -12.89 11.74
N ILE A 149 23.31 -14.16 11.44
CA ILE A 149 22.00 -14.79 11.62
C ILE A 149 21.56 -14.75 13.09
N ARG A 150 22.53 -14.91 14.02
CA ARG A 150 22.25 -14.84 15.47
C ARG A 150 21.70 -13.47 15.88
N GLN A 151 22.31 -12.38 15.39
CA GLN A 151 21.82 -11.01 15.65
C GLN A 151 20.43 -10.78 15.05
N LYS A 152 20.19 -11.27 13.83
CA LYS A 152 18.88 -11.19 13.17
C LYS A 152 17.81 -11.93 13.96
N LEU A 153 18.10 -13.14 14.41
CA LEU A 153 17.18 -13.96 15.21
C LEU A 153 16.89 -13.30 16.57
N ALA A 154 17.94 -12.84 17.28
CA ALA A 154 17.76 -12.15 18.56
C ALA A 154 16.89 -10.88 18.41
N SER A 155 17.14 -10.07 17.38
CA SER A 155 16.32 -8.88 17.09
C SER A 155 14.86 -9.24 16.80
N TYR A 156 14.63 -10.29 16.03
CA TYR A 156 13.30 -10.79 15.72
C TYR A 156 12.54 -11.24 16.97
N LEU A 157 13.18 -12.05 17.82
CA LEU A 157 12.59 -12.53 19.06
C LEU A 157 12.28 -11.39 20.04
N LEU A 158 13.18 -10.41 20.18
CA LEU A 158 12.96 -9.22 21.01
C LEU A 158 11.77 -8.38 20.48
N ARG A 159 11.61 -8.29 19.17
CA ARG A 159 10.46 -7.60 18.59
C ARG A 159 9.16 -8.32 18.87
N LEU A 160 9.12 -9.64 18.72
CA LEU A 160 7.95 -10.46 19.06
C LEU A 160 7.59 -10.33 20.54
N TYR A 161 8.59 -10.41 21.42
CA TYR A 161 8.39 -10.21 22.85
C TYR A 161 7.72 -8.86 23.17
N LYS A 162 8.23 -7.76 22.57
CA LYS A 162 7.66 -6.43 22.74
C LYS A 162 6.23 -6.31 22.19
N GLN A 163 5.92 -6.99 21.09
CA GLN A 163 4.58 -6.96 20.49
C GLN A 163 3.55 -7.78 21.28
N GLN A 164 3.97 -8.92 21.80
CA GLN A 164 3.07 -9.83 22.54
C GLN A 164 2.92 -9.46 24.01
N GLN A 165 3.83 -8.64 24.58
CA GLN A 165 3.86 -8.26 25.99
C GLN A 165 3.76 -9.47 26.96
N GLN A 166 4.22 -10.64 26.53
CA GLN A 166 4.14 -11.90 27.27
C GLN A 166 5.53 -12.43 27.60
N THR A 167 5.64 -13.14 28.71
CA THR A 167 6.87 -13.79 29.16
C THR A 167 7.28 -14.97 28.25
N HIS A 168 6.32 -15.55 27.53
CA HIS A 168 6.54 -16.62 26.57
C HIS A 168 6.23 -16.12 25.15
N ILE A 169 7.19 -16.29 24.23
CA ILE A 169 7.02 -15.94 22.83
C ILE A 169 6.27 -17.08 22.14
N CYS A 170 5.04 -16.83 21.73
CA CYS A 170 4.30 -17.75 20.87
C CYS A 170 4.74 -17.52 19.41
N LEU A 171 5.44 -18.48 18.85
CA LEU A 171 5.74 -18.54 17.43
C LEU A 171 4.54 -19.20 16.73
N LEU A 172 3.55 -18.41 16.36
CA LEU A 172 2.55 -18.85 15.40
C LEU A 172 3.25 -19.08 14.07
N TYR A 173 3.35 -20.33 13.69
CA TYR A 173 3.90 -20.74 12.40
C TYR A 173 2.90 -20.41 11.29
N THR A 174 2.82 -19.13 10.92
CA THR A 174 2.21 -18.69 9.68
C THR A 174 3.34 -18.42 8.71
N SER A 175 3.99 -19.48 8.26
CA SER A 175 4.85 -19.38 7.09
C SER A 175 3.95 -19.23 5.87
N PRO A 176 4.01 -18.12 5.11
CA PRO A 176 3.67 -18.23 3.71
C PRO A 176 4.73 -19.17 3.13
N SER A 177 4.28 -20.32 2.66
CA SER A 177 5.10 -21.25 1.89
C SER A 177 5.79 -20.52 0.75
N PRO A 178 7.05 -20.84 0.42
CA PRO A 178 7.78 -20.19 -0.64
C PRO A 178 7.09 -20.32 -2.00
#